data_36104eddda758279ce074b08abb32329
#
_entry.id   36104eddda758279ce074b08abb32329
#
_cell.length_a   1.000
_cell.length_b   1.000
_cell.length_c   1.000
_cell.angle_alpha   90.00
_cell.angle_beta   90.00
_cell.angle_gamma   90.00
#
_symmetry.space_group_name_H-M   'P 1'
#
loop_
_entity.id
_entity.type
_entity.pdbx_description
1 polymer ?
#
loop_
_entity_poly.entity_id
_entity_poly.type
_entity_poly.pdbx_seq_one_letter_code
_entity_poly.pdbx_strand_id
1 'polypeptide(L)'
;DAIDASNLTAEEKDALKKTVAGEVQTAKDNIDAATKDTDVNTAQTTGEEAINNINVPDTSATKDAAKNAIDQAAKTKDDAIDASNLTAEEKDALKQKVAGEVQKAKSNIDAATKDADVNTAQTNGEKAINAVEIPTSSKTKNDANSDLDNTADAAKKAIDETSGLTDDQKQTAKDQIDTAVGDAQENIKKASDNQGVADAKDAGKLAIDKVSAKAAIDAALNNKKSAIAKAPLTAEEAKPLNDLVDQEADAAKAAIDDATTNAVVEAAKNNGVEKINNINVPTTSATKDAANKAIENALAKKIEEIKANTNLTDDQKQSLIDQAQNAANQAKENVRSASTDEDVQTAKNNGIAAINGITVKSNSVDGQDNSATNEGNGNQAGHIQSDNSSDVTKHSSIQQSGNEKTQLPQTGNETQRGAGLVGLAIVGLVGLLGSAGFRKKRD
;
A
#
# COMPACT_ATOMS: atom_id res chain seq x y z
N ASP A 1 43.30 31.45 58.77
CA ASP A 1 43.06 30.00 58.68
C ASP A 1 41.72 29.68 57.99
N ALA A 2 40.59 30.33 58.37
CA ALA A 2 39.28 30.04 57.73
C ALA A 2 39.26 30.40 56.27
N ILE A 3 39.86 31.58 55.88
CA ILE A 3 39.93 31.99 54.47
C ILE A 3 40.79 31.02 53.65
N ASP A 4 41.93 30.53 54.21
CA ASP A 4 42.80 29.59 53.47
C ASP A 4 42.15 28.20 53.28
N ALA A 5 41.38 27.77 54.29
CA ALA A 5 40.60 26.46 54.21
C ALA A 5 39.38 26.53 53.32
N SER A 6 38.89 27.69 52.91
CA SER A 6 37.69 27.84 52.09
C SER A 6 37.87 27.32 50.64
N ASN A 7 36.79 27.07 49.97
CA ASN A 7 36.76 26.64 48.53
C ASN A 7 36.83 27.83 47.54
N LEU A 8 37.18 29.03 48.04
CA LEU A 8 37.30 30.25 47.23
C LEU A 8 38.51 30.17 46.31
N THR A 9 38.48 30.97 45.23
CA THR A 9 39.66 31.16 44.36
C THR A 9 40.78 31.91 45.11
N ALA A 10 41.99 31.84 44.60
CA ALA A 10 43.11 32.54 45.15
C ALA A 10 42.89 34.08 45.24
N GLU A 11 42.27 34.63 44.20
CA GLU A 11 41.92 36.04 44.07
C GLU A 11 40.85 36.47 45.09
N GLU A 12 39.79 35.61 45.29
CA GLU A 12 38.77 35.86 46.32
C GLU A 12 39.36 35.77 47.75
N LYS A 13 40.26 34.80 48.00
CA LYS A 13 41.01 34.70 49.28
C LYS A 13 41.85 35.91 49.52
N ASP A 14 42.60 36.38 48.51
CA ASP A 14 43.45 37.55 48.62
C ASP A 14 42.61 38.81 48.86
N ALA A 15 41.41 38.94 48.23
CA ALA A 15 40.49 40.05 48.49
C ALA A 15 40.06 40.09 49.99
N LEU A 16 39.64 38.90 50.52
CA LEU A 16 39.21 38.76 51.91
C LEU A 16 40.41 39.07 52.89
N LYS A 17 41.59 38.56 52.59
CA LYS A 17 42.79 38.86 53.39
C LYS A 17 43.13 40.35 53.41
N LYS A 18 42.94 41.06 52.29
CA LYS A 18 43.14 42.55 52.27
C LYS A 18 42.05 43.24 53.12
N THR A 19 40.81 42.76 53.12
CA THR A 19 39.76 43.29 54.00
C THR A 19 40.15 43.08 55.49
N VAL A 20 40.60 41.86 55.85
CA VAL A 20 41.09 41.60 57.23
C VAL A 20 42.24 42.50 57.61
N ALA A 21 43.24 42.68 56.70
CA ALA A 21 44.38 43.56 56.94
C ALA A 21 43.93 44.99 57.13
N GLY A 22 42.94 45.50 56.42
CA GLY A 22 42.35 46.81 56.57
C GLY A 22 41.74 47.04 57.97
N GLU A 23 40.90 46.06 58.39
CA GLU A 23 40.27 46.12 59.73
C GLU A 23 41.28 46.01 60.84
N VAL A 24 42.35 45.20 60.69
CA VAL A 24 43.43 45.11 61.63
C VAL A 24 44.16 46.45 61.74
N GLN A 25 44.42 47.12 60.60
CA GLN A 25 45.11 48.47 60.63
C GLN A 25 44.19 49.52 61.29
N THR A 26 42.93 49.55 60.96
CA THR A 26 41.91 50.44 61.57
C THR A 26 41.86 50.24 63.10
N ALA A 27 41.80 48.98 63.52
CA ALA A 27 41.82 48.65 64.97
C ALA A 27 43.10 49.15 65.68
N LYS A 28 44.28 48.96 65.06
CA LYS A 28 45.57 49.46 65.60
C LYS A 28 45.54 50.96 65.66
N ASP A 29 45.16 51.66 64.61
CA ASP A 29 45.11 53.13 64.59
C ASP A 29 44.18 53.69 65.67
N ASN A 30 43.04 53.00 65.94
CA ASN A 30 42.09 53.35 67.02
C ASN A 30 42.70 53.12 68.43
N ILE A 31 43.48 52.04 68.60
CA ILE A 31 44.15 51.73 69.85
C ILE A 31 45.26 52.78 70.10
N ASP A 32 46.05 53.10 69.05
CA ASP A 32 47.13 54.08 69.16
C ASP A 32 46.64 55.53 69.41
N ALA A 33 45.41 55.84 68.94
CA ALA A 33 44.77 57.13 69.19
C ALA A 33 44.10 57.22 70.61
N ALA A 34 43.93 56.13 71.33
CA ALA A 34 43.24 56.08 72.62
C ALA A 34 44.17 56.66 73.73
N THR A 35 43.57 57.47 74.59
CA THR A 35 44.35 58.18 75.70
C THR A 35 44.01 57.68 77.08
N LYS A 36 43.05 56.72 77.21
CA LYS A 36 42.62 56.09 78.47
C LYS A 36 42.54 54.58 78.32
N ASP A 37 42.81 53.83 79.34
CA ASP A 37 42.76 52.37 79.35
C ASP A 37 41.38 51.83 78.91
N THR A 38 40.27 52.53 79.32
CA THR A 38 38.91 52.17 78.92
C THR A 38 38.66 52.29 77.40
N ASP A 39 39.30 53.33 76.79
CA ASP A 39 39.17 53.59 75.36
C ASP A 39 40.02 52.61 74.55
N VAL A 40 41.21 52.20 75.07
CA VAL A 40 42.02 51.10 74.52
C VAL A 40 41.23 49.79 74.50
N ASN A 41 40.60 49.41 75.62
CA ASN A 41 39.78 48.18 75.70
C ASN A 41 38.58 48.20 74.75
N THR A 42 37.91 49.36 74.60
CA THR A 42 36.85 49.55 73.67
C THR A 42 37.33 49.40 72.23
N ALA A 43 38.40 50.03 71.85
CA ALA A 43 39.02 49.98 70.51
C ALA A 43 39.46 48.54 70.18
N GLN A 44 40.01 47.81 71.13
CA GLN A 44 40.36 46.38 70.96
C GLN A 44 39.12 45.52 70.70
N THR A 45 38.11 45.63 71.56
CA THR A 45 36.91 44.83 71.44
C THR A 45 36.21 45.13 70.10
N THR A 46 36.08 46.40 69.74
CA THR A 46 35.44 46.79 68.46
C THR A 46 36.24 46.27 67.25
N GLY A 47 37.59 46.31 67.33
CA GLY A 47 38.43 45.76 66.25
C GLY A 47 38.34 44.25 66.12
N GLU A 48 38.34 43.54 67.28
CA GLU A 48 38.13 42.07 67.29
C GLU A 48 36.78 41.70 66.71
N GLU A 49 35.70 42.38 67.09
CA GLU A 49 34.37 42.20 66.53
C GLU A 49 34.34 42.49 65.02
N ALA A 50 34.95 43.58 64.56
CA ALA A 50 34.95 43.89 63.12
C ALA A 50 35.70 42.82 62.32
N ILE A 51 36.82 42.29 62.80
CA ILE A 51 37.57 41.21 62.18
C ILE A 51 36.76 39.92 62.17
N ASN A 52 36.12 39.55 63.30
CA ASN A 52 35.36 38.32 63.43
C ASN A 52 34.06 38.38 62.63
N ASN A 53 33.52 39.57 62.35
CA ASN A 53 32.32 39.73 61.55
C ASN A 53 32.60 39.70 60.01
N ILE A 54 33.89 39.59 59.58
CA ILE A 54 34.16 39.39 58.15
C ILE A 54 33.67 38.06 57.74
N ASN A 55 32.60 38.07 56.86
CA ASN A 55 32.00 36.85 56.32
C ASN A 55 32.96 36.20 55.34
N VAL A 56 33.26 34.92 55.54
CA VAL A 56 33.94 34.06 54.57
C VAL A 56 32.87 33.24 53.84
N PRO A 57 32.62 33.51 52.55
CA PRO A 57 31.59 32.79 51.82
C PRO A 57 31.88 31.28 51.81
N ASP A 58 30.83 30.44 51.87
CA ASP A 58 30.92 28.98 51.78
C ASP A 58 31.24 28.55 50.34
N THR A 59 30.85 29.34 49.33
CA THR A 59 31.06 29.07 47.90
C THR A 59 31.77 30.23 47.20
N SER A 60 32.48 29.92 46.13
CA SER A 60 33.16 30.92 45.27
C SER A 60 32.16 31.55 44.31
N ALA A 61 31.99 32.86 44.33
CA ALA A 61 31.14 33.60 43.42
C ALA A 61 31.59 33.42 41.96
N THR A 62 32.90 33.38 41.70
CA THR A 62 33.48 33.14 40.37
C THR A 62 33.11 31.74 39.86
N LYS A 63 33.27 30.71 40.71
CA LYS A 63 32.86 29.32 40.33
C LYS A 63 31.38 29.17 40.14
N ASP A 64 30.55 29.78 40.99
CA ASP A 64 29.08 29.72 40.87
C ASP A 64 28.61 30.42 39.57
N ALA A 65 29.19 31.59 39.23
CA ALA A 65 28.90 32.25 37.96
C ALA A 65 29.26 31.38 36.73
N ALA A 66 30.44 30.74 36.78
CA ALA A 66 30.90 29.83 35.73
C ALA A 66 29.99 28.61 35.59
N LYS A 67 29.55 27.97 36.70
CA LYS A 67 28.59 26.85 36.66
C LYS A 67 27.24 27.26 36.12
N ASN A 68 26.76 28.45 36.48
CA ASN A 68 25.50 28.99 35.90
C ASN A 68 25.61 29.20 34.40
N ALA A 69 26.78 29.66 33.89
CA ALA A 69 27.00 29.78 32.45
C ALA A 69 26.97 28.39 31.73
N ILE A 70 27.59 27.37 32.37
CA ILE A 70 27.50 25.99 31.86
C ILE A 70 26.05 25.49 31.82
N ASP A 71 25.23 25.72 32.88
CA ASP A 71 23.83 25.35 32.89
C ASP A 71 23.03 26.08 31.82
N GLN A 72 23.31 27.33 31.55
CA GLN A 72 22.67 28.10 30.49
C GLN A 72 23.05 27.56 29.09
N ALA A 73 24.31 27.20 28.88
CA ALA A 73 24.76 26.58 27.63
C ALA A 73 24.09 25.23 27.41
N ALA A 74 23.98 24.42 28.46
CA ALA A 74 23.29 23.15 28.42
C ALA A 74 21.79 23.33 28.08
N LYS A 75 21.11 24.26 28.77
CA LYS A 75 19.72 24.56 28.48
C LYS A 75 19.49 24.97 27.02
N THR A 76 20.35 25.84 26.50
CA THR A 76 20.28 26.28 25.10
C THR A 76 20.46 25.11 24.14
N LYS A 77 21.36 24.18 24.42
CA LYS A 77 21.57 22.98 23.62
C LYS A 77 20.39 22.03 23.71
N ASP A 78 19.86 21.83 24.91
CA ASP A 78 18.66 20.96 25.12
C ASP A 78 17.42 21.52 24.42
N ASP A 79 17.23 22.85 24.47
CA ASP A 79 16.13 23.52 23.73
C ASP A 79 16.28 23.29 22.20
N ALA A 80 17.51 23.32 21.67
CA ALA A 80 17.79 23.03 20.27
C ALA A 80 17.57 21.55 19.90
N ILE A 81 17.91 20.63 20.81
CA ILE A 81 17.63 19.20 20.67
C ILE A 81 16.10 18.98 20.64
N ASP A 82 15.35 19.61 21.54
CA ASP A 82 13.90 19.50 21.61
C ASP A 82 13.19 20.03 20.37
N ALA A 83 13.72 21.08 19.78
CA ALA A 83 13.20 21.66 18.54
C ALA A 83 13.51 20.81 17.29
N SER A 84 14.39 19.81 17.37
CA SER A 84 14.75 18.95 16.24
C SER A 84 13.63 17.97 15.86
N ASN A 85 13.69 17.45 14.63
CA ASN A 85 12.76 16.42 14.13
C ASN A 85 13.15 14.97 14.51
N LEU A 86 13.99 14.80 15.50
CA LEU A 86 14.43 13.50 16.02
C LEU A 86 13.33 12.82 16.83
N THR A 87 13.44 11.51 17.03
CA THR A 87 12.56 10.79 17.96
C THR A 87 12.92 11.13 19.41
N ALA A 88 11.99 10.86 20.34
CA ALA A 88 12.20 11.10 21.77
C ALA A 88 13.46 10.39 22.27
N GLU A 89 13.69 9.15 21.86
CA GLU A 89 14.85 8.36 22.28
C GLU A 89 16.16 8.90 21.70
N GLU A 90 16.14 9.41 20.46
CA GLU A 90 17.30 10.06 19.84
C GLU A 90 17.63 11.37 20.56
N LYS A 91 16.61 12.17 20.95
CA LYS A 91 16.75 13.39 21.74
C LYS A 91 17.31 13.08 23.13
N ASP A 92 16.75 12.08 23.81
CA ASP A 92 17.21 11.68 25.14
C ASP A 92 18.68 11.22 25.12
N ALA A 93 19.08 10.48 24.09
CA ALA A 93 20.48 10.08 23.92
C ALA A 93 21.43 11.28 23.75
N LEU A 94 20.99 12.33 23.06
CA LEU A 94 21.75 13.57 22.90
C LEU A 94 21.82 14.37 24.19
N LYS A 95 20.69 14.52 24.92
CA LYS A 95 20.65 15.18 26.23
C LYS A 95 21.53 14.48 27.28
N GLN A 96 21.61 13.16 27.27
CA GLN A 96 22.55 12.42 28.09
C GLN A 96 24.02 12.77 27.79
N LYS A 97 24.36 12.96 26.51
CA LYS A 97 25.71 13.43 26.13
C LYS A 97 25.97 14.85 26.66
N VAL A 98 24.99 15.75 26.48
CA VAL A 98 25.08 17.12 27.01
C VAL A 98 25.29 17.09 28.54
N ALA A 99 24.48 16.32 29.28
CA ALA A 99 24.61 16.17 30.73
C ALA A 99 25.98 15.63 31.16
N GLY A 100 26.55 14.70 30.36
CA GLY A 100 27.92 14.22 30.60
C GLY A 100 28.99 15.32 30.46
N GLU A 101 28.85 16.16 29.46
CA GLU A 101 29.79 17.29 29.28
C GLU A 101 29.60 18.38 30.37
N VAL A 102 28.36 18.65 30.80
CA VAL A 102 28.04 19.52 31.95
C VAL A 102 28.74 19.04 33.21
N GLN A 103 28.63 17.75 33.52
CA GLN A 103 29.25 17.17 34.70
C GLN A 103 30.77 17.32 34.68
N LYS A 104 31.42 17.07 33.54
CA LYS A 104 32.87 17.25 33.37
C LYS A 104 33.27 18.73 33.54
N ALA A 105 32.52 19.63 32.92
CA ALA A 105 32.78 21.07 33.01
C ALA A 105 32.69 21.57 34.45
N LYS A 106 31.60 21.21 35.16
CA LYS A 106 31.43 21.59 36.57
C LYS A 106 32.52 21.00 37.46
N SER A 107 32.92 19.75 37.26
CA SER A 107 34.02 19.15 37.99
C SER A 107 35.38 19.90 37.78
N ASN A 108 35.64 20.34 36.55
CA ASN A 108 36.82 21.10 36.22
C ASN A 108 36.78 22.52 36.85
N ILE A 109 35.61 23.16 36.90
CA ILE A 109 35.39 24.43 37.59
C ILE A 109 35.64 24.25 39.10
N ASP A 110 35.12 23.21 39.70
CA ASP A 110 35.32 22.93 41.12
C ASP A 110 36.79 22.70 41.49
N ALA A 111 37.54 22.02 40.62
CA ALA A 111 38.96 21.75 40.81
C ALA A 111 39.86 22.98 40.58
N ALA A 112 39.36 24.01 39.87
CA ALA A 112 40.12 25.21 39.60
C ALA A 112 40.41 26.01 40.88
N THR A 113 41.63 26.54 41.00
CA THR A 113 42.08 27.27 42.20
C THR A 113 42.25 28.77 41.96
N LYS A 114 42.24 29.21 40.70
CA LYS A 114 42.38 30.60 40.26
C LYS A 114 41.25 31.02 39.36
N ASP A 115 40.87 32.27 39.32
CA ASP A 115 39.85 32.82 38.44
C ASP A 115 40.16 32.55 36.96
N ALA A 116 41.43 32.63 36.53
CA ALA A 116 41.84 32.32 35.16
C ALA A 116 41.58 30.84 34.78
N ASP A 117 41.79 29.89 35.71
CA ASP A 117 41.57 28.47 35.52
C ASP A 117 40.06 28.18 35.50
N VAL A 118 39.23 28.86 36.33
CA VAL A 118 37.77 28.81 36.30
C VAL A 118 37.23 29.24 34.94
N ASN A 119 37.70 30.40 34.42
CA ASN A 119 37.29 30.90 33.10
C ASN A 119 37.70 29.95 31.98
N THR A 120 38.88 29.32 32.08
CA THR A 120 39.34 28.32 31.10
C THR A 120 38.44 27.07 31.12
N ALA A 121 38.11 26.57 32.33
CA ALA A 121 37.23 25.42 32.50
C ALA A 121 35.82 25.72 31.99
N GLN A 122 35.25 26.90 32.26
CA GLN A 122 33.97 27.35 31.71
C GLN A 122 33.99 27.36 30.17
N THR A 123 34.95 28.07 29.56
CA THR A 123 35.06 28.18 28.10
C THR A 123 35.16 26.82 27.42
N ASN A 124 35.98 25.92 27.98
CA ASN A 124 36.13 24.56 27.45
C ASN A 124 34.85 23.74 27.62
N GLY A 125 34.15 23.89 28.74
CA GLY A 125 32.86 23.25 28.99
C GLY A 125 31.78 23.70 28.02
N GLU A 126 31.60 25.01 27.84
CA GLU A 126 30.65 25.58 26.86
C GLU A 126 30.96 25.09 25.44
N LYS A 127 32.26 25.05 25.06
CA LYS A 127 32.66 24.51 23.76
C LYS A 127 32.34 23.05 23.61
N ALA A 128 32.57 22.23 24.63
CA ALA A 128 32.24 20.79 24.60
C ALA A 128 30.74 20.55 24.48
N ILE A 129 29.91 21.29 25.24
CA ILE A 129 28.46 21.25 25.16
C ILE A 129 27.98 21.63 23.74
N ASN A 130 28.51 22.72 23.19
CA ASN A 130 28.17 23.21 21.86
C ASN A 130 28.62 22.25 20.75
N ALA A 131 29.65 21.47 20.94
CA ALA A 131 30.17 20.47 20.01
C ALA A 131 29.32 19.20 19.95
N VAL A 132 28.32 18.99 20.84
CA VAL A 132 27.35 17.89 20.69
C VAL A 132 26.56 18.15 19.43
N GLU A 133 26.78 17.33 18.41
CA GLU A 133 26.10 17.45 17.11
C GLU A 133 24.66 17.01 17.23
N ILE A 134 23.72 17.79 16.67
CA ILE A 134 22.33 17.47 16.52
C ILE A 134 22.13 17.06 15.05
N PRO A 135 21.80 15.77 14.76
CA PRO A 135 21.57 15.35 13.40
C PRO A 135 20.42 16.14 12.73
N THR A 136 20.58 16.44 11.46
CA THR A 136 19.56 17.17 10.67
C THR A 136 18.33 16.31 10.38
N SER A 137 18.44 14.99 10.51
CA SER A 137 17.36 14.02 10.30
C SER A 137 17.45 12.86 11.28
N SER A 138 16.32 12.29 11.63
CA SER A 138 16.22 11.10 12.46
C SER A 138 16.71 9.86 11.70
N LYS A 139 17.67 9.15 12.26
CA LYS A 139 18.14 7.87 11.70
C LYS A 139 17.02 6.84 11.71
N THR A 140 16.25 6.74 12.79
CA THR A 140 15.15 5.81 12.94
C THR A 140 14.09 6.01 11.85
N LYS A 141 13.72 7.26 11.57
CA LYS A 141 12.75 7.60 10.51
C LYS A 141 13.31 7.30 9.11
N ASN A 142 14.58 7.60 8.87
CA ASN A 142 15.23 7.32 7.59
C ASN A 142 15.33 5.82 7.32
N ASP A 143 15.70 5.02 8.32
CA ASP A 143 15.77 3.56 8.20
C ASP A 143 14.38 2.97 7.92
N ALA A 144 13.34 3.49 8.59
CA ALA A 144 11.96 3.05 8.37
C ALA A 144 11.46 3.38 6.96
N ASN A 145 11.76 4.58 6.43
CA ASN A 145 11.41 4.96 5.07
C ASN A 145 12.13 4.07 4.04
N SER A 146 13.42 3.83 4.24
CA SER A 146 14.19 2.95 3.33
C SER A 146 13.65 1.51 3.31
N ASP A 147 13.20 1.00 4.45
CA ASP A 147 12.58 -0.33 4.55
C ASP A 147 11.21 -0.38 3.82
N LEU A 148 10.41 0.70 3.90
CA LEU A 148 9.17 0.85 3.12
C LEU A 148 9.44 0.91 1.63
N ASP A 149 10.39 1.71 1.19
CA ASP A 149 10.75 1.86 -0.23
C ASP A 149 11.19 0.51 -0.81
N ASN A 150 12.05 -0.23 -0.10
CA ASN A 150 12.48 -1.57 -0.51
C ASN A 150 11.29 -2.55 -0.59
N THR A 151 10.35 -2.47 0.34
CA THR A 151 9.14 -3.32 0.34
C THR A 151 8.25 -2.98 -0.87
N ALA A 152 8.07 -1.69 -1.15
CA ALA A 152 7.29 -1.21 -2.29
C ALA A 152 7.90 -1.62 -3.63
N ASP A 153 9.22 -1.49 -3.79
CA ASP A 153 9.93 -1.87 -5.01
C ASP A 153 9.80 -3.38 -5.27
N ALA A 154 9.94 -4.20 -4.22
CA ALA A 154 9.74 -5.64 -4.33
C ALA A 154 8.30 -5.99 -4.73
N ALA A 155 7.31 -5.31 -4.13
CA ALA A 155 5.89 -5.50 -4.44
C ALA A 155 5.55 -5.09 -5.88
N LYS A 156 6.03 -3.93 -6.33
CA LYS A 156 5.84 -3.46 -7.72
C LYS A 156 6.46 -4.42 -8.73
N LYS A 157 7.66 -4.91 -8.46
CA LYS A 157 8.32 -5.91 -9.30
C LYS A 157 7.49 -7.20 -9.37
N ALA A 158 6.98 -7.69 -8.25
CA ALA A 158 6.13 -8.88 -8.22
C ALA A 158 4.84 -8.68 -9.02
N ILE A 159 4.22 -7.48 -8.98
CA ILE A 159 3.06 -7.13 -9.80
C ILE A 159 3.40 -7.15 -11.29
N ASP A 160 4.55 -6.58 -11.69
CA ASP A 160 4.98 -6.59 -13.09
C ASP A 160 5.19 -8.02 -13.63
N GLU A 161 5.69 -8.92 -12.80
CA GLU A 161 5.93 -10.33 -13.12
C GLU A 161 4.64 -11.18 -13.04
N THR A 162 3.54 -10.67 -12.46
CA THR A 162 2.30 -11.41 -12.31
C THR A 162 1.60 -11.57 -13.65
N SER A 163 1.45 -12.81 -14.11
CA SER A 163 0.67 -13.16 -15.30
C SER A 163 -0.84 -13.10 -15.00
N GLY A 164 -1.63 -12.70 -16.02
CA GLY A 164 -3.08 -12.61 -15.88
C GLY A 164 -3.59 -11.22 -15.49
N LEU A 165 -2.72 -10.29 -15.10
CA LEU A 165 -3.08 -8.88 -14.96
C LEU A 165 -2.96 -8.15 -16.30
N THR A 166 -3.88 -7.22 -16.55
CA THR A 166 -3.73 -6.25 -17.65
C THR A 166 -2.70 -5.17 -17.26
N ASP A 167 -2.17 -4.45 -18.25
CA ASP A 167 -1.23 -3.35 -18.00
C ASP A 167 -1.86 -2.25 -17.14
N ASP A 168 -3.16 -1.95 -17.35
CA ASP A 168 -3.91 -0.98 -16.53
C ASP A 168 -4.05 -1.45 -15.08
N GLN A 169 -4.31 -2.74 -14.85
CA GLN A 169 -4.38 -3.30 -13.50
C GLN A 169 -3.02 -3.25 -12.79
N LYS A 170 -1.94 -3.57 -13.51
CA LYS A 170 -0.58 -3.46 -12.97
C LYS A 170 -0.26 -2.01 -12.60
N GLN A 171 -0.58 -1.06 -13.48
CA GLN A 171 -0.34 0.35 -13.20
C GLN A 171 -1.16 0.84 -12.01
N THR A 172 -2.46 0.52 -11.97
CA THR A 172 -3.33 0.87 -10.84
C THR A 172 -2.79 0.34 -9.51
N ALA A 173 -2.35 -0.92 -9.48
CA ALA A 173 -1.78 -1.50 -8.27
C ALA A 173 -0.47 -0.81 -7.85
N LYS A 174 0.40 -0.46 -8.80
CA LYS A 174 1.63 0.29 -8.50
C LYS A 174 1.33 1.70 -7.96
N ASP A 175 0.36 2.40 -8.52
CA ASP A 175 -0.07 3.73 -8.04
C ASP A 175 -0.66 3.66 -6.62
N GLN A 176 -1.39 2.58 -6.30
CA GLN A 176 -1.89 2.33 -4.95
C GLN A 176 -0.76 2.03 -3.95
N ILE A 177 0.28 1.31 -4.37
CA ILE A 177 1.48 1.10 -3.55
C ILE A 177 2.18 2.44 -3.28
N ASP A 178 2.35 3.30 -4.29
CA ASP A 178 2.95 4.62 -4.12
C ASP A 178 2.16 5.48 -3.15
N THR A 179 0.84 5.42 -3.22
CA THR A 179 -0.05 6.09 -2.25
C THR A 179 0.17 5.56 -0.83
N ALA A 180 0.20 4.24 -0.65
CA ALA A 180 0.41 3.61 0.65
C ALA A 180 1.79 3.97 1.26
N VAL A 181 2.83 4.04 0.44
CA VAL A 181 4.17 4.51 0.84
C VAL A 181 4.13 5.96 1.27
N GLY A 182 3.52 6.84 0.46
CA GLY A 182 3.42 8.27 0.79
C GLY A 182 2.70 8.53 2.11
N ASP A 183 1.58 7.84 2.34
CA ASP A 183 0.82 7.94 3.59
C ASP A 183 1.63 7.43 4.79
N ALA A 184 2.35 6.31 4.64
CA ALA A 184 3.19 5.76 5.69
C ALA A 184 4.39 6.68 6.00
N GLN A 185 5.06 7.23 5.00
CA GLN A 185 6.17 8.17 5.17
C GLN A 185 5.73 9.46 5.86
N GLU A 186 4.53 9.96 5.55
CA GLU A 186 3.95 11.12 6.26
C GLU A 186 3.66 10.79 7.74
N ASN A 187 3.17 9.58 8.04
CA ASN A 187 2.96 9.13 9.41
C ASN A 187 4.28 8.92 10.17
N ILE A 188 5.31 8.34 9.54
CA ILE A 188 6.66 8.24 10.07
C ILE A 188 7.23 9.62 10.39
N LYS A 189 7.04 10.59 9.51
CA LYS A 189 7.48 11.97 9.74
C LYS A 189 6.84 12.58 10.98
N LYS A 190 5.54 12.34 11.20
CA LYS A 190 4.77 12.85 12.35
C LYS A 190 5.06 12.10 13.66
N ALA A 191 5.56 10.90 13.60
CA ALA A 191 5.86 10.10 14.80
C ALA A 191 6.85 10.83 15.71
N SER A 192 6.57 10.82 17.02
CA SER A 192 7.35 11.49 18.05
C SER A 192 8.44 10.61 18.67
N ASP A 193 8.28 9.30 18.58
CA ASP A 193 9.11 8.29 19.22
C ASP A 193 9.35 7.08 18.31
N ASN A 194 10.24 6.19 18.71
CA ASN A 194 10.61 5.02 17.92
C ASN A 194 9.45 4.03 17.75
N GLN A 195 8.56 3.91 18.74
CA GLN A 195 7.41 3.02 18.63
C GLN A 195 6.44 3.53 17.56
N GLY A 196 6.11 4.83 17.57
CA GLY A 196 5.26 5.44 16.57
C GLY A 196 5.84 5.34 15.15
N VAL A 197 7.18 5.42 15.01
CA VAL A 197 7.85 5.17 13.71
C VAL A 197 7.67 3.72 13.28
N ALA A 198 7.84 2.76 14.20
CA ALA A 198 7.66 1.34 13.91
C ALA A 198 6.21 1.02 13.51
N ASP A 199 5.25 1.53 14.28
CA ASP A 199 3.81 1.33 14.01
C ASP A 199 3.41 1.89 12.63
N ALA A 200 3.88 3.09 12.29
CA ALA A 200 3.61 3.72 11.00
C ALA A 200 4.23 2.94 9.84
N LYS A 201 5.46 2.46 9.99
CA LYS A 201 6.13 1.59 9.02
C LYS A 201 5.37 0.28 8.82
N ASP A 202 4.99 -0.40 9.90
CA ASP A 202 4.32 -1.70 9.85
C ASP A 202 2.91 -1.56 9.24
N ALA A 203 2.20 -0.46 9.53
CA ALA A 203 0.93 -0.12 8.87
C ALA A 203 1.12 0.10 7.36
N GLY A 204 2.20 0.79 6.96
CA GLY A 204 2.55 0.98 5.55
C GLY A 204 2.83 -0.34 4.83
N LYS A 205 3.61 -1.23 5.44
CA LYS A 205 3.87 -2.57 4.89
C LYS A 205 2.59 -3.39 4.75
N LEU A 206 1.71 -3.34 5.75
CA LEU A 206 0.41 -4.01 5.67
C LEU A 206 -0.43 -3.47 4.50
N ALA A 207 -0.43 -2.16 4.27
CA ALA A 207 -1.15 -1.55 3.15
C ALA A 207 -0.58 -2.01 1.79
N ILE A 208 0.75 -2.05 1.63
CA ILE A 208 1.44 -2.56 0.43
C ILE A 208 1.08 -4.03 0.18
N ASP A 209 1.11 -4.87 1.23
CA ASP A 209 0.78 -6.30 1.13
C ASP A 209 -0.68 -6.52 0.73
N LYS A 210 -1.61 -5.70 1.23
CA LYS A 210 -3.03 -5.74 0.81
C LYS A 210 -3.19 -5.44 -0.68
N VAL A 211 -2.49 -4.45 -1.21
CA VAL A 211 -2.53 -4.13 -2.65
C VAL A 211 -1.99 -5.30 -3.46
N SER A 212 -0.86 -5.85 -3.07
CA SER A 212 -0.23 -7.01 -3.75
C SER A 212 -1.12 -8.24 -3.73
N ALA A 213 -1.77 -8.50 -2.58
CA ALA A 213 -2.70 -9.60 -2.42
C ALA A 213 -3.95 -9.45 -3.32
N LYS A 214 -4.52 -8.25 -3.40
CA LYS A 214 -5.66 -7.98 -4.29
C LYS A 214 -5.28 -8.13 -5.76
N ALA A 215 -4.09 -7.69 -6.16
CA ALA A 215 -3.58 -7.90 -7.51
C ALA A 215 -3.48 -9.41 -7.85
N ALA A 216 -3.06 -10.26 -6.90
CA ALA A 216 -3.05 -11.70 -7.10
C ALA A 216 -4.46 -12.30 -7.27
N ILE A 217 -5.46 -11.78 -6.56
CA ILE A 217 -6.86 -12.16 -6.75
C ILE A 217 -7.35 -11.76 -8.15
N ASP A 218 -7.03 -10.54 -8.61
CA ASP A 218 -7.40 -10.07 -9.96
C ASP A 218 -6.76 -10.94 -11.05
N ALA A 219 -5.52 -11.35 -10.87
CA ALA A 219 -4.84 -12.27 -11.79
C ALA A 219 -5.54 -13.63 -11.85
N ALA A 220 -5.92 -14.21 -10.70
CA ALA A 220 -6.63 -15.49 -10.63
C ALA A 220 -8.02 -15.38 -11.30
N LEU A 221 -8.75 -14.30 -11.02
CA LEU A 221 -10.04 -13.98 -11.64
C LEU A 221 -9.92 -13.91 -13.17
N ASN A 222 -8.99 -13.13 -13.70
CA ASN A 222 -8.81 -12.98 -15.14
C ASN A 222 -8.42 -14.29 -15.82
N ASN A 223 -7.53 -15.06 -15.20
CA ASN A 223 -7.11 -16.37 -15.70
C ASN A 223 -8.29 -17.34 -15.74
N LYS A 224 -9.12 -17.37 -14.70
CA LYS A 224 -10.31 -18.24 -14.65
C LYS A 224 -11.35 -17.83 -15.68
N LYS A 225 -11.66 -16.53 -15.81
CA LYS A 225 -12.58 -16.01 -16.85
C LYS A 225 -12.07 -16.32 -18.25
N SER A 226 -10.76 -16.20 -18.48
CA SER A 226 -10.16 -16.61 -19.76
C SER A 226 -10.33 -18.12 -20.04
N ALA A 227 -10.21 -18.95 -19.02
CA ALA A 227 -10.45 -20.39 -19.16
C ALA A 227 -11.93 -20.70 -19.48
N ILE A 228 -12.87 -20.04 -18.82
CA ILE A 228 -14.31 -20.17 -19.12
C ILE A 228 -14.62 -19.72 -20.55
N ALA A 229 -14.06 -18.59 -20.98
CA ALA A 229 -14.27 -18.07 -22.34
C ALA A 229 -13.70 -18.97 -23.45
N LYS A 230 -12.67 -19.78 -23.15
CA LYS A 230 -12.09 -20.76 -24.10
C LYS A 230 -12.81 -22.11 -24.08
N ALA A 231 -13.64 -22.37 -23.08
CA ALA A 231 -14.40 -23.60 -23.01
C ALA A 231 -15.50 -23.64 -24.08
N PRO A 232 -15.90 -24.82 -24.56
CA PRO A 232 -16.92 -24.97 -25.62
C PRO A 232 -18.37 -24.74 -25.12
N LEU A 233 -18.53 -23.90 -24.08
CA LEU A 233 -19.81 -23.63 -23.42
C LEU A 233 -20.66 -22.66 -24.23
N THR A 234 -21.96 -22.66 -23.96
CA THR A 234 -22.86 -21.57 -24.37
C THR A 234 -22.72 -20.39 -23.42
N ALA A 235 -23.21 -19.23 -23.83
CA ALA A 235 -23.20 -18.04 -22.99
C ALA A 235 -23.96 -18.26 -21.66
N GLU A 236 -25.06 -18.99 -21.73
CA GLU A 236 -25.92 -19.34 -20.58
C GLU A 236 -25.22 -20.30 -19.61
N GLU A 237 -24.42 -21.24 -20.12
CA GLU A 237 -23.61 -22.15 -19.31
C GLU A 237 -22.40 -21.44 -18.69
N ALA A 238 -21.79 -20.49 -19.42
CA ALA A 238 -20.62 -19.73 -18.94
C ALA A 238 -20.98 -18.67 -17.90
N LYS A 239 -22.20 -18.08 -17.98
CA LYS A 239 -22.59 -16.97 -17.09
C LYS A 239 -22.54 -17.34 -15.61
N PRO A 240 -23.17 -18.43 -15.10
CA PRO A 240 -23.12 -18.77 -13.67
C PRO A 240 -21.70 -19.04 -13.18
N LEU A 241 -20.81 -19.53 -14.05
CA LEU A 241 -19.39 -19.72 -13.70
C LEU A 241 -18.68 -18.39 -13.54
N ASN A 242 -18.91 -17.43 -14.44
CA ASN A 242 -18.35 -16.10 -14.32
C ASN A 242 -18.89 -15.37 -13.08
N ASP A 243 -20.20 -15.46 -12.81
CA ASP A 243 -20.81 -14.86 -11.61
C ASP A 243 -20.18 -15.44 -10.32
N LEU A 244 -19.92 -16.75 -10.28
CA LEU A 244 -19.25 -17.41 -9.15
C LEU A 244 -17.80 -16.97 -8.99
N VAL A 245 -17.06 -16.81 -10.09
CA VAL A 245 -15.67 -16.31 -10.07
C VAL A 245 -15.63 -14.89 -9.51
N ASP A 246 -16.55 -14.02 -9.94
CA ASP A 246 -16.66 -12.65 -9.42
C ASP A 246 -16.98 -12.65 -7.92
N GLN A 247 -17.94 -13.46 -7.49
CA GLN A 247 -18.33 -13.57 -6.08
C GLN A 247 -17.16 -14.01 -5.19
N GLU A 248 -16.39 -15.03 -5.59
CA GLU A 248 -15.24 -15.50 -4.79
C GLU A 248 -14.11 -14.48 -4.79
N ALA A 249 -13.90 -13.75 -5.90
CA ALA A 249 -12.91 -12.68 -5.96
C ALA A 249 -13.28 -11.51 -5.04
N ASP A 250 -14.54 -11.08 -5.05
CA ASP A 250 -15.01 -9.99 -4.19
C ASP A 250 -14.95 -10.38 -2.71
N ALA A 251 -15.34 -11.62 -2.37
CA ALA A 251 -15.22 -12.13 -1.01
C ALA A 251 -13.76 -12.19 -0.53
N ALA A 252 -12.85 -12.60 -1.40
CA ALA A 252 -11.42 -12.63 -1.10
C ALA A 252 -10.84 -11.22 -0.88
N LYS A 253 -11.20 -10.27 -1.73
CA LYS A 253 -10.78 -8.86 -1.60
C LYS A 253 -11.32 -8.24 -0.31
N ALA A 254 -12.56 -8.50 0.05
CA ALA A 254 -13.14 -8.04 1.31
C ALA A 254 -12.37 -8.63 2.52
N ALA A 255 -12.05 -9.93 2.50
CA ALA A 255 -11.25 -10.55 3.56
C ALA A 255 -9.82 -9.97 3.66
N ILE A 256 -9.20 -9.57 2.53
CA ILE A 256 -7.93 -8.86 2.50
C ILE A 256 -8.08 -7.47 3.12
N ASP A 257 -9.17 -6.75 2.83
CA ASP A 257 -9.42 -5.42 3.40
C ASP A 257 -9.61 -5.47 4.91
N ASP A 258 -10.29 -6.47 5.43
CA ASP A 258 -10.53 -6.67 6.86
C ASP A 258 -9.30 -7.18 7.62
N ALA A 259 -8.27 -7.65 6.92
CA ALA A 259 -7.06 -8.18 7.54
C ALA A 259 -6.30 -7.10 8.32
N THR A 260 -5.88 -7.43 9.53
CA THR A 260 -5.14 -6.53 10.44
C THR A 260 -3.65 -6.85 10.55
N THR A 261 -3.21 -7.96 9.96
CA THR A 261 -1.80 -8.38 9.93
C THR A 261 -1.43 -8.98 8.59
N ASN A 262 -0.15 -8.93 8.23
CA ASN A 262 0.38 -9.48 6.98
C ASN A 262 0.10 -10.99 6.85
N ALA A 263 0.15 -11.73 7.97
CA ALA A 263 -0.19 -13.16 7.98
C ALA A 263 -1.66 -13.42 7.61
N VAL A 264 -2.59 -12.56 8.06
CA VAL A 264 -4.02 -12.66 7.72
C VAL A 264 -4.25 -12.27 6.26
N VAL A 265 -3.53 -11.24 5.75
CA VAL A 265 -3.55 -10.86 4.32
C VAL A 265 -3.12 -12.03 3.44
N GLU A 266 -2.00 -12.67 3.79
CA GLU A 266 -1.47 -13.81 3.04
C GLU A 266 -2.43 -15.01 3.05
N ALA A 267 -3.04 -15.30 4.21
CA ALA A 267 -4.03 -16.37 4.34
C ALA A 267 -5.29 -16.08 3.50
N ALA A 268 -5.80 -14.83 3.52
CA ALA A 268 -6.95 -14.41 2.73
C ALA A 268 -6.68 -14.50 1.22
N LYS A 269 -5.50 -14.05 0.79
CA LYS A 269 -5.04 -14.16 -0.60
C LYS A 269 -5.01 -15.62 -1.05
N ASN A 270 -4.33 -16.47 -0.31
CA ASN A 270 -4.14 -17.88 -0.68
C ASN A 270 -5.49 -18.61 -0.74
N ASN A 271 -6.36 -18.41 0.24
CA ASN A 271 -7.71 -18.98 0.25
C ASN A 271 -8.55 -18.50 -0.96
N GLY A 272 -8.51 -17.18 -1.25
CA GLY A 272 -9.23 -16.62 -2.39
C GLY A 272 -8.75 -17.17 -3.74
N VAL A 273 -7.43 -17.20 -3.95
CA VAL A 273 -6.82 -17.77 -5.16
C VAL A 273 -7.18 -19.24 -5.30
N GLU A 274 -7.13 -20.02 -4.21
CA GLU A 274 -7.50 -21.42 -4.20
C GLU A 274 -8.98 -21.64 -4.59
N LYS A 275 -9.89 -20.90 -3.97
CA LYS A 275 -11.32 -20.99 -4.26
C LYS A 275 -11.64 -20.68 -5.73
N ILE A 276 -11.06 -19.59 -6.28
CA ILE A 276 -11.21 -19.22 -7.69
C ILE A 276 -10.65 -20.33 -8.58
N ASN A 277 -9.47 -20.86 -8.27
CA ASN A 277 -8.85 -21.91 -9.07
C ASN A 277 -9.61 -23.24 -9.02
N ASN A 278 -10.31 -23.54 -7.93
CA ASN A 278 -11.10 -24.77 -7.76
C ASN A 278 -12.47 -24.71 -8.44
N ILE A 279 -12.89 -23.56 -9.00
CA ILE A 279 -14.11 -23.50 -9.82
C ILE A 279 -13.91 -24.41 -11.05
N ASN A 280 -14.73 -25.46 -11.14
CA ASN A 280 -14.65 -26.40 -12.26
C ASN A 280 -15.18 -25.76 -13.54
N VAL A 281 -14.40 -25.78 -14.60
CA VAL A 281 -14.81 -25.35 -15.94
C VAL A 281 -15.08 -26.61 -16.77
N PRO A 282 -16.33 -26.88 -17.20
CA PRO A 282 -16.64 -28.04 -17.99
C PRO A 282 -15.87 -28.07 -19.32
N THR A 283 -15.42 -29.24 -19.72
CA THR A 283 -14.73 -29.44 -20.99
C THR A 283 -15.66 -29.64 -22.17
N THR A 284 -16.95 -29.86 -21.90
CA THR A 284 -18.03 -30.03 -22.92
C THR A 284 -19.24 -29.20 -22.50
N SER A 285 -20.07 -28.82 -23.46
CA SER A 285 -21.35 -28.17 -23.23
C SER A 285 -22.46 -29.22 -23.14
N ALA A 286 -23.17 -29.24 -22.03
CA ALA A 286 -24.32 -30.14 -21.84
C ALA A 286 -25.44 -29.88 -22.86
N THR A 287 -25.70 -28.60 -23.18
CA THR A 287 -26.66 -28.17 -24.18
C THR A 287 -26.29 -28.69 -25.59
N LYS A 288 -25.01 -28.53 -25.99
CA LYS A 288 -24.51 -29.02 -27.29
C LYS A 288 -24.50 -30.55 -27.38
N ASP A 289 -24.11 -31.22 -26.28
CA ASP A 289 -24.10 -32.68 -26.21
C ASP A 289 -25.53 -33.25 -26.36
N ALA A 290 -26.51 -32.64 -25.69
CA ALA A 290 -27.93 -33.03 -25.84
C ALA A 290 -28.46 -32.79 -27.27
N ALA A 291 -28.07 -31.67 -27.91
CA ALA A 291 -28.42 -31.38 -29.29
C ALA A 291 -27.82 -32.41 -30.27
N ASN A 292 -26.52 -32.71 -30.11
CA ASN A 292 -25.82 -33.71 -30.93
C ASN A 292 -26.46 -35.10 -30.81
N LYS A 293 -26.82 -35.52 -29.59
CA LYS A 293 -27.52 -36.78 -29.35
C LYS A 293 -28.89 -36.82 -30.03
N ALA A 294 -29.64 -35.70 -30.06
CA ALA A 294 -30.90 -35.59 -30.75
C ALA A 294 -30.75 -35.73 -32.28
N ILE A 295 -29.69 -35.11 -32.86
CA ILE A 295 -29.35 -35.24 -34.29
C ILE A 295 -28.97 -36.69 -34.63
N GLU A 296 -28.17 -37.36 -33.79
CA GLU A 296 -27.79 -38.77 -33.95
C GLU A 296 -29.02 -39.69 -33.93
N ASN A 297 -29.96 -39.47 -33.02
CA ASN A 297 -31.19 -40.22 -32.95
C ASN A 297 -32.06 -40.02 -34.22
N ALA A 298 -32.15 -38.79 -34.75
CA ALA A 298 -32.84 -38.50 -36.00
C ALA A 298 -32.17 -39.19 -37.19
N LEU A 299 -30.84 -39.15 -37.27
CA LEU A 299 -30.08 -39.84 -38.30
C LEU A 299 -30.30 -41.37 -38.25
N ALA A 300 -30.21 -41.98 -37.06
CA ALA A 300 -30.44 -43.42 -36.89
C ALA A 300 -31.80 -43.82 -37.37
N LYS A 301 -32.85 -43.09 -36.98
CA LYS A 301 -34.23 -43.34 -37.45
C LYS A 301 -34.34 -43.22 -38.97
N LYS A 302 -33.75 -42.21 -39.59
CA LYS A 302 -33.78 -42.03 -41.04
C LYS A 302 -33.06 -43.15 -41.77
N ILE A 303 -31.92 -43.61 -41.26
CA ILE A 303 -31.19 -44.77 -41.82
C ILE A 303 -32.02 -46.04 -41.74
N GLU A 304 -32.74 -46.28 -40.63
CA GLU A 304 -33.71 -47.44 -40.53
C GLU A 304 -34.80 -47.31 -41.50
N GLU A 305 -35.41 -46.11 -41.68
CA GLU A 305 -36.48 -45.86 -42.70
C GLU A 305 -35.97 -46.17 -44.11
N ILE A 306 -34.79 -45.70 -44.48
CA ILE A 306 -34.15 -45.93 -45.78
C ILE A 306 -33.89 -47.42 -45.99
N LYS A 307 -33.31 -48.11 -45.00
CA LYS A 307 -33.05 -49.58 -45.10
C LYS A 307 -34.30 -50.42 -45.22
N ALA A 308 -35.37 -50.08 -44.53
CA ALA A 308 -36.63 -50.77 -44.53
C ALA A 308 -37.42 -50.60 -45.85
N ASN A 309 -37.09 -49.64 -46.70
CA ASN A 309 -37.78 -49.41 -47.96
C ASN A 309 -37.35 -50.48 -48.98
N THR A 310 -38.28 -51.36 -49.33
CA THR A 310 -38.09 -52.48 -50.28
C THR A 310 -38.10 -52.03 -51.75
N ASN A 311 -38.50 -50.78 -52.02
CA ASN A 311 -38.62 -50.26 -53.40
C ASN A 311 -37.33 -49.53 -53.86
N LEU A 312 -36.27 -49.50 -53.03
CA LEU A 312 -34.99 -48.89 -53.34
C LEU A 312 -33.92 -49.95 -53.61
N THR A 313 -33.10 -49.72 -54.60
CA THR A 313 -31.87 -50.49 -54.80
C THR A 313 -30.87 -50.23 -53.70
N ASP A 314 -29.91 -51.12 -53.53
CA ASP A 314 -28.86 -50.96 -52.52
C ASP A 314 -28.01 -49.68 -52.76
N ASP A 315 -27.71 -49.33 -54.03
CA ASP A 315 -27.00 -48.08 -54.40
C ASP A 315 -27.81 -46.83 -54.06
N GLN A 316 -29.16 -46.86 -54.29
CA GLN A 316 -30.09 -45.80 -53.93
C GLN A 316 -30.16 -45.62 -52.41
N LYS A 317 -30.23 -46.73 -51.66
CA LYS A 317 -30.18 -46.68 -50.17
C LYS A 317 -28.94 -46.10 -49.69
N GLN A 318 -27.77 -46.53 -50.24
CA GLN A 318 -26.46 -45.98 -49.83
C GLN A 318 -26.36 -44.48 -50.11
N SER A 319 -26.76 -44.01 -51.28
CA SER A 319 -26.78 -42.58 -51.64
C SER A 319 -27.65 -41.74 -50.68
N LEU A 320 -28.83 -42.22 -50.27
CA LEU A 320 -29.71 -41.54 -49.31
C LEU A 320 -29.12 -41.57 -47.89
N ILE A 321 -28.46 -42.66 -47.49
CA ILE A 321 -27.74 -42.77 -46.20
C ILE A 321 -26.60 -41.76 -46.17
N ASP A 322 -25.82 -41.64 -47.25
CA ASP A 322 -24.72 -40.69 -47.33
C ASP A 322 -25.22 -39.22 -47.25
N GLN A 323 -26.36 -38.92 -47.89
CA GLN A 323 -27.00 -37.60 -47.75
C GLN A 323 -27.45 -37.33 -46.32
N ALA A 324 -28.03 -38.34 -45.61
CA ALA A 324 -28.46 -38.19 -44.23
C ALA A 324 -27.29 -38.00 -43.29
N GLN A 325 -26.18 -38.71 -43.49
CA GLN A 325 -24.93 -38.55 -42.74
C GLN A 325 -24.33 -37.16 -42.95
N ASN A 326 -24.29 -36.68 -44.21
CA ASN A 326 -23.79 -35.34 -44.54
C ASN A 326 -24.65 -34.26 -43.87
N ALA A 327 -25.99 -34.37 -43.90
CA ALA A 327 -26.88 -33.44 -43.21
C ALA A 327 -26.67 -33.46 -41.70
N ALA A 328 -26.47 -34.63 -41.10
CA ALA A 328 -26.17 -34.77 -39.67
C ALA A 328 -24.80 -34.16 -39.29
N ASN A 329 -23.78 -34.38 -40.12
CA ASN A 329 -22.45 -33.81 -39.88
C ASN A 329 -22.50 -32.28 -39.96
N GLN A 330 -23.20 -31.71 -40.95
CA GLN A 330 -23.38 -30.26 -41.06
C GLN A 330 -24.14 -29.70 -39.85
N ALA A 331 -25.20 -30.40 -39.40
CA ALA A 331 -25.95 -29.99 -38.21
C ALA A 331 -25.07 -29.97 -36.92
N LYS A 332 -24.24 -31.00 -36.73
CA LYS A 332 -23.31 -31.06 -35.60
C LYS A 332 -22.26 -29.94 -35.64
N GLU A 333 -21.76 -29.58 -36.83
CA GLU A 333 -20.85 -28.48 -37.00
C GLU A 333 -21.52 -27.14 -36.64
N ASN A 334 -22.78 -26.93 -37.06
CA ASN A 334 -23.58 -25.78 -36.69
C ASN A 334 -23.82 -25.70 -35.15
N VAL A 335 -24.11 -26.85 -34.51
CA VAL A 335 -24.22 -26.96 -33.06
C VAL A 335 -22.89 -26.62 -32.40
N ARG A 336 -21.75 -27.09 -32.92
CA ARG A 336 -20.43 -26.82 -32.38
C ARG A 336 -20.10 -25.33 -32.37
N SER A 337 -20.45 -24.64 -33.47
CA SER A 337 -20.17 -23.21 -33.65
C SER A 337 -21.18 -22.28 -32.95
N ALA A 338 -22.29 -22.78 -32.49
CA ALA A 338 -23.33 -22.05 -31.78
C ALA A 338 -22.79 -21.46 -30.47
N SER A 339 -23.15 -20.21 -30.15
CA SER A 339 -22.65 -19.47 -28.97
C SER A 339 -23.67 -19.34 -27.84
N THR A 340 -24.96 -19.50 -28.16
CA THR A 340 -26.07 -19.44 -27.19
C THR A 340 -26.89 -20.73 -27.21
N ASP A 341 -27.65 -20.98 -26.15
CA ASP A 341 -28.59 -22.09 -26.08
C ASP A 341 -29.66 -22.01 -27.21
N GLU A 342 -30.09 -20.80 -27.56
CA GLU A 342 -31.03 -20.56 -28.67
C GLU A 342 -30.42 -20.95 -30.02
N ASP A 343 -29.16 -20.56 -30.29
CA ASP A 343 -28.44 -20.95 -31.50
C ASP A 343 -28.26 -22.47 -31.60
N VAL A 344 -27.93 -23.13 -30.49
CA VAL A 344 -27.84 -24.60 -30.41
C VAL A 344 -29.16 -25.23 -30.73
N GLN A 345 -30.26 -24.74 -30.16
CA GLN A 345 -31.59 -25.25 -30.40
C GLN A 345 -32.01 -25.08 -31.88
N THR A 346 -31.69 -23.91 -32.46
CA THR A 346 -31.95 -23.60 -33.88
C THR A 346 -31.16 -24.53 -34.79
N ALA A 347 -29.87 -24.71 -34.55
CA ALA A 347 -28.98 -25.60 -35.30
C ALA A 347 -29.47 -27.06 -35.24
N LYS A 348 -29.86 -27.53 -34.04
CA LYS A 348 -30.47 -28.86 -33.84
C LYS A 348 -31.73 -29.02 -34.63
N ASN A 349 -32.70 -28.09 -34.52
CA ASN A 349 -33.99 -28.20 -35.19
C ASN A 349 -33.85 -28.20 -36.71
N ASN A 350 -33.01 -27.29 -37.27
CA ASN A 350 -32.72 -27.22 -38.69
C ASN A 350 -32.02 -28.51 -39.19
N GLY A 351 -31.08 -29.04 -38.41
CA GLY A 351 -30.40 -30.30 -38.73
C GLY A 351 -31.35 -31.50 -38.76
N ILE A 352 -32.22 -31.63 -37.75
CA ILE A 352 -33.23 -32.68 -37.70
C ILE A 352 -34.21 -32.52 -38.86
N ALA A 353 -34.64 -31.30 -39.19
CA ALA A 353 -35.53 -31.05 -40.34
C ALA A 353 -34.83 -31.42 -41.67
N ALA A 354 -33.56 -31.11 -41.85
CA ALA A 354 -32.81 -31.50 -43.04
C ALA A 354 -32.70 -33.02 -43.20
N ILE A 355 -32.39 -33.75 -42.09
CA ILE A 355 -32.31 -35.20 -42.08
C ILE A 355 -33.69 -35.82 -42.41
N ASN A 356 -34.78 -35.33 -41.79
CA ASN A 356 -36.13 -35.84 -42.00
C ASN A 356 -36.64 -35.49 -43.38
N GLY A 357 -36.23 -34.36 -43.98
CA GLY A 357 -36.61 -33.89 -45.30
C GLY A 357 -36.02 -34.72 -46.47
N ILE A 358 -35.08 -35.65 -46.19
CA ILE A 358 -34.56 -36.55 -47.20
C ILE A 358 -35.66 -37.51 -47.62
N THR A 359 -36.13 -37.34 -48.89
CA THR A 359 -37.30 -38.13 -49.43
C THR A 359 -36.85 -39.49 -49.87
N VAL A 360 -37.50 -40.50 -49.28
CA VAL A 360 -37.37 -41.93 -49.64
C VAL A 360 -38.36 -42.25 -50.72
N LYS A 361 -38.22 -41.69 -51.95
CA LYS A 361 -39.12 -41.98 -53.06
C LYS A 361 -38.55 -43.13 -53.88
N SER A 362 -39.42 -44.13 -54.19
CA SER A 362 -39.13 -45.10 -55.23
C SER A 362 -39.26 -44.41 -56.60
N ASN A 363 -38.28 -44.61 -57.48
CA ASN A 363 -38.49 -44.36 -58.89
C ASN A 363 -39.41 -45.54 -59.35
N SER A 364 -40.71 -45.33 -59.36
CA SER A 364 -41.60 -46.14 -60.24
C SER A 364 -41.18 -45.75 -61.64
N VAL A 365 -40.52 -46.66 -62.33
CA VAL A 365 -40.41 -46.64 -63.75
C VAL A 365 -41.80 -46.86 -64.28
N ASP A 366 -42.52 -45.80 -64.54
CA ASP A 366 -43.76 -45.93 -65.34
C ASP A 366 -43.31 -45.99 -66.82
N GLY A 367 -43.70 -47.12 -67.43
CA GLY A 367 -43.32 -47.52 -68.76
C GLY A 367 -43.76 -46.51 -69.82
N GLN A 368 -42.98 -46.55 -70.84
CA GLN A 368 -43.13 -45.90 -72.11
C GLN A 368 -44.60 -45.66 -72.52
N ASP A 369 -44.92 -44.47 -72.92
CA ASP A 369 -45.68 -44.30 -74.12
C ASP A 369 -45.09 -43.13 -74.96
N ASN A 370 -44.73 -43.52 -76.14
CA ASN A 370 -44.13 -42.71 -77.17
C ASN A 370 -45.29 -42.11 -78.02
N SER A 371 -45.55 -40.88 -77.94
CA SER A 371 -46.24 -40.18 -79.04
C SER A 371 -45.77 -38.70 -79.10
N ALA A 372 -45.15 -38.44 -80.20
CA ALA A 372 -44.77 -37.12 -80.68
C ALA A 372 -45.97 -36.21 -80.90
N THR A 373 -45.89 -34.97 -80.51
CA THR A 373 -46.24 -33.86 -81.40
C THR A 373 -45.66 -32.55 -80.78
N ASN A 374 -45.10 -31.89 -81.67
CA ASN A 374 -44.40 -30.61 -81.75
C ASN A 374 -45.28 -29.39 -81.39
N GLU A 375 -44.61 -28.29 -81.14
CA GLU A 375 -44.98 -26.87 -81.09
C GLU A 375 -45.17 -26.31 -79.70
N GLY A 376 -44.40 -25.38 -79.26
CA GLY A 376 -43.83 -24.16 -79.81
C GLY A 376 -43.90 -23.09 -78.70
N ASN A 377 -42.83 -22.50 -78.54
CA ASN A 377 -42.70 -21.09 -78.15
C ASN A 377 -42.79 -20.61 -76.66
N GLY A 378 -41.76 -20.05 -76.22
CA GLY A 378 -41.79 -18.74 -75.51
C GLY A 378 -41.16 -18.61 -74.16
N ASN A 379 -39.88 -18.44 -74.13
CA ASN A 379 -39.19 -17.36 -73.42
C ASN A 379 -39.57 -17.03 -71.94
N GLN A 380 -38.78 -17.21 -70.96
CA GLN A 380 -37.80 -16.21 -70.52
C GLN A 380 -36.89 -16.73 -69.38
N ALA A 381 -35.64 -16.52 -69.62
CA ALA A 381 -34.55 -16.74 -68.66
C ALA A 381 -34.57 -15.69 -67.54
N GLY A 382 -34.33 -16.16 -66.34
CA GLY A 382 -33.91 -15.32 -65.23
C GLY A 382 -32.66 -15.91 -64.59
N HIS A 383 -31.58 -15.63 -65.24
CA HIS A 383 -30.23 -15.94 -64.78
C HIS A 383 -29.87 -14.94 -63.68
N ILE A 384 -29.54 -15.37 -62.48
CA ILE A 384 -28.76 -14.55 -61.58
C ILE A 384 -27.46 -15.27 -61.33
N GLN A 385 -26.47 -14.74 -62.00
CA GLN A 385 -25.05 -15.07 -61.88
C GLN A 385 -24.44 -14.30 -60.71
N SER A 386 -23.75 -15.04 -59.88
CA SER A 386 -22.78 -14.50 -58.94
C SER A 386 -21.58 -13.98 -59.68
N ASP A 387 -21.16 -12.76 -59.44
CA ASP A 387 -19.79 -12.32 -59.73
C ASP A 387 -19.18 -11.66 -58.51
N ASN A 388 -18.12 -12.31 -58.15
CA ASN A 388 -17.05 -11.84 -57.28
C ASN A 388 -16.05 -11.12 -58.16
N SER A 389 -15.70 -9.89 -57.89
CA SER A 389 -14.34 -9.40 -58.16
C SER A 389 -14.05 -8.03 -57.51
N SER A 390 -13.02 -8.05 -56.75
CA SER A 390 -12.14 -6.96 -56.32
C SER A 390 -11.76 -6.00 -57.47
N ASP A 391 -11.63 -4.72 -57.22
CA ASP A 391 -10.35 -4.00 -57.25
C ASP A 391 -10.52 -2.45 -57.16
N VAL A 392 -9.85 -1.87 -56.21
CA VAL A 392 -8.82 -0.82 -56.22
C VAL A 392 -9.07 0.49 -57.00
N THR A 393 -8.82 1.52 -56.25
CA THR A 393 -8.13 2.79 -56.49
C THR A 393 -8.90 4.09 -56.62
N LYS A 394 -8.57 4.93 -55.66
CA LYS A 394 -7.98 6.30 -55.73
C LYS A 394 -8.80 7.46 -56.28
N HIS A 395 -8.68 8.44 -55.49
CA HIS A 395 -8.44 9.89 -55.60
C HIS A 395 -9.64 10.77 -55.24
N SER A 396 -9.46 11.44 -54.20
CA SER A 396 -8.80 12.77 -54.01
C SER A 396 -9.74 13.96 -54.20
N SER A 397 -9.73 14.69 -53.14
CA SER A 397 -9.64 16.16 -53.03
C SER A 397 -10.92 16.94 -52.70
N ILE A 398 -10.85 17.55 -51.50
CA ILE A 398 -10.84 19.02 -51.25
C ILE A 398 -12.18 19.74 -51.30
N GLN A 399 -12.62 20.26 -50.25
CA GLN A 399 -12.76 21.61 -49.68
C GLN A 399 -13.97 21.71 -48.79
N GLN A 400 -13.75 22.00 -47.57
CA GLN A 400 -13.75 23.26 -46.81
C GLN A 400 -15.06 24.05 -46.86
N SER A 401 -15.55 24.33 -45.71
CA SER A 401 -16.23 25.53 -45.24
C SER A 401 -17.60 25.35 -44.65
N GLY A 402 -17.76 25.92 -43.49
CA GLY A 402 -19.03 26.40 -43.00
C GLY A 402 -19.36 26.06 -41.56
N ASN A 403 -18.91 26.93 -40.66
CA ASN A 403 -19.45 27.17 -39.33
C ASN A 403 -20.98 27.11 -39.33
N GLU A 404 -21.55 26.47 -38.33
CA GLU A 404 -22.59 27.13 -37.52
C GLU A 404 -22.80 26.43 -36.20
N LYS A 405 -22.70 27.26 -35.19
CA LYS A 405 -23.10 27.01 -33.79
C LYS A 405 -24.60 26.76 -33.72
N THR A 406 -25.02 25.76 -32.98
CA THR A 406 -26.28 25.87 -32.26
C THR A 406 -26.15 25.27 -30.89
N GLN A 407 -26.55 26.11 -29.97
CA GLN A 407 -26.54 26.01 -28.53
C GLN A 407 -27.44 24.88 -28.01
N LEU A 408 -27.04 24.45 -26.80
CA LEU A 408 -27.78 23.71 -25.79
C LEU A 408 -29.23 24.19 -25.55
N PRO A 409 -30.04 23.37 -24.92
CA PRO A 409 -30.75 23.87 -23.76
C PRO A 409 -30.28 23.16 -22.48
N GLN A 410 -29.86 24.01 -21.59
CA GLN A 410 -29.74 23.81 -20.18
C GLN A 410 -31.13 23.73 -19.56
N THR A 411 -31.39 22.72 -18.76
CA THR A 411 -32.32 22.88 -17.64
C THR A 411 -31.63 22.33 -16.39
N GLY A 412 -31.41 23.25 -15.50
CA GLY A 412 -30.84 23.03 -14.20
C GLY A 412 -31.80 22.34 -13.25
N ASN A 413 -31.24 21.71 -12.28
CA ASN A 413 -31.68 21.87 -10.91
C ASN A 413 -30.52 21.66 -9.96
N GLU A 414 -30.23 22.73 -9.22
CA GLU A 414 -29.37 22.70 -8.05
C GLU A 414 -30.06 21.91 -6.95
N THR A 415 -29.31 21.05 -6.26
CA THR A 415 -29.34 21.00 -4.80
C THR A 415 -28.06 20.37 -4.27
N GLN A 416 -27.27 21.25 -3.66
CA GLN A 416 -26.62 21.15 -2.34
C GLN A 416 -25.76 19.95 -2.01
N ARG A 417 -24.45 20.29 -1.87
CA ARG A 417 -23.63 20.13 -0.67
C ARG A 417 -23.65 18.76 0.04
N GLY A 418 -22.52 18.16 0.03
CA GLY A 418 -22.13 17.14 0.98
C GLY A 418 -20.66 16.83 0.86
N ALA A 419 -19.79 17.73 1.36
CA ALA A 419 -18.42 17.37 1.69
C ALA A 419 -18.47 16.35 2.82
N GLY A 420 -18.33 15.07 2.50
CA GLY A 420 -18.16 14.00 3.45
C GLY A 420 -16.68 13.82 3.75
N LEU A 421 -16.18 14.56 4.72
CA LEU A 421 -14.98 14.19 5.48
C LEU A 421 -15.30 12.85 6.18
N VAL A 422 -14.79 11.77 5.66
CA VAL A 422 -14.70 10.53 6.43
C VAL A 422 -13.48 10.67 7.33
N GLY A 423 -13.71 11.25 8.49
CA GLY A 423 -12.77 11.17 9.60
C GLY A 423 -12.71 9.73 10.08
N LEU A 424 -11.57 9.10 9.90
CA LEU A 424 -11.24 7.81 10.51
C LEU A 424 -11.09 8.03 12.01
N ALA A 425 -12.16 7.79 12.77
CA ALA A 425 -12.09 7.69 14.21
C ALA A 425 -11.40 6.38 14.57
N ILE A 426 -10.13 6.46 14.93
CA ILE A 426 -9.44 5.37 15.62
C ILE A 426 -9.99 5.35 17.05
N VAL A 427 -10.94 4.47 17.31
CA VAL A 427 -11.33 4.10 18.67
C VAL A 427 -10.27 3.15 19.19
N GLY A 428 -9.41 3.67 20.06
CA GLY A 428 -8.49 2.86 20.85
C GLY A 428 -9.26 1.95 21.80
N LEU A 429 -9.25 0.65 21.53
CA LEU A 429 -9.68 -0.36 22.47
C LEU A 429 -8.47 -0.77 23.31
N VAL A 430 -8.32 -0.16 24.46
CA VAL A 430 -7.44 -0.64 25.54
C VAL A 430 -8.05 -1.89 26.12
N GLY A 431 -7.58 -3.04 25.65
CA GLY A 431 -7.88 -4.34 26.26
C GLY A 431 -6.87 -4.66 27.35
N LEU A 432 -7.30 -4.52 28.59
CA LEU A 432 -6.66 -5.11 29.76
C LEU A 432 -6.45 -6.61 29.53
N LEU A 433 -5.21 -7.07 29.53
CA LEU A 433 -4.91 -8.46 29.85
C LEU A 433 -3.90 -8.53 30.99
N GLY A 434 -4.36 -9.19 31.99
CA GLY A 434 -3.82 -9.34 33.32
C GLY A 434 -2.40 -9.87 33.36
N SER A 435 -1.72 -9.34 34.34
CA SER A 435 -0.49 -9.82 34.91
C SER A 435 -0.67 -11.25 35.46
N ALA A 436 -0.09 -12.23 34.80
CA ALA A 436 0.23 -13.51 35.44
C ALA A 436 1.68 -13.46 35.93
N GLY A 437 1.84 -13.26 37.22
CA GLY A 437 3.13 -13.28 37.89
C GLY A 437 3.78 -14.65 37.83
N PHE A 438 4.99 -14.72 37.30
CA PHE A 438 5.86 -15.87 37.56
C PHE A 438 6.73 -15.59 38.78
N ARG A 439 6.37 -16.20 39.90
CA ARG A 439 7.24 -16.34 41.05
C ARG A 439 8.39 -17.27 40.70
N LYS A 440 9.60 -16.72 40.66
CA LYS A 440 10.83 -17.50 40.64
C LYS A 440 11.15 -17.96 42.06
N LYS A 441 11.06 -19.26 42.30
CA LYS A 441 11.52 -19.91 43.53
C LYS A 441 13.04 -20.00 43.47
N ARG A 442 13.71 -19.49 44.50
CA ARG A 442 15.11 -19.79 44.81
C ARG A 442 15.16 -21.09 45.60
N ASP A 443 15.98 -21.97 45.20
CA ASP A 443 16.85 -22.80 45.99
C ASP A 443 18.23 -22.79 45.39
#